data_3a28653c27a8244e0314f85f10a34c6f
#
_entry.id   3a28653c27a8244e0314f85f10a34c6f
#
_cell.length_a   1.000
_cell.length_b   1.000
_cell.length_c   1.000
_cell.angle_alpha   90.00
_cell.angle_beta   90.00
_cell.angle_gamma   90.00
#
_symmetry.space_group_name_H-M   'P 1'
#
loop_
_entity.id
_entity.type
_entity.pdbx_description
1 polymer ?
#
loop_
_entity_poly.entity_id
_entity_poly.type
_entity_poly.pdbx_seq_one_letter_code
_entity_poly.pdbx_strand_id
1 'polypeptide(L)'
;KSPVYSFKAPEDFERVLDHQLEKLQTDHIDFYLLHNLTADYWQRAKEFDLLAKLDKARAAGKIRFMGFSFHDQVDLFREIVDSHHWDFCQIQLNYAQTRYQAGLEGLEYAAAKGLGVVIMEPLMGGKLAHPSQHIADALPDNSRSPVEWALDYLWNRPEVSLVLSGMSTPQQVEETVDCAARSSVGMLTKEQVEAVEGAGEPFQRQSLVPCTGCAYCINNCPMEIPI
;
A
#
# COMPACT_ATOMS: atom_id res chain seq x y z
N LYS A 1 9.93 -7.47 -4.67
CA LYS A 1 10.21 -6.59 -3.53
C LYS A 1 11.53 -6.97 -2.88
N SER A 2 12.35 -5.97 -2.53
CA SER A 2 13.63 -6.13 -1.84
C SER A 2 13.41 -6.07 -0.32
N PRO A 3 13.61 -7.17 0.43
CA PRO A 3 13.24 -7.26 1.85
C PRO A 3 14.30 -6.59 2.75
N VAL A 4 14.32 -5.25 2.79
CA VAL A 4 15.31 -4.46 3.55
C VAL A 4 15.43 -4.89 5.01
N TYR A 5 14.31 -5.30 5.62
CA TYR A 5 14.26 -5.79 6.99
C TYR A 5 15.14 -7.03 7.24
N SER A 6 15.40 -7.84 6.22
CA SER A 6 16.20 -9.07 6.32
C SER A 6 17.69 -8.88 6.01
N PHE A 7 18.10 -7.72 5.50
CA PHE A 7 19.48 -7.48 5.12
C PHE A 7 20.38 -7.32 6.33
N LYS A 8 21.50 -8.01 6.33
CA LYS A 8 22.53 -8.01 7.37
C LYS A 8 23.83 -7.37 6.89
N ALA A 9 24.02 -7.31 5.58
CA ALA A 9 25.18 -6.73 4.92
C ALA A 9 24.79 -6.06 3.60
N PRO A 10 25.57 -5.06 3.11
CA PRO A 10 25.27 -4.38 1.85
C PRO A 10 25.12 -5.31 0.65
N GLU A 11 25.85 -6.42 0.61
CA GLU A 11 25.84 -7.41 -0.50
C GLU A 11 24.54 -8.22 -0.58
N ASP A 12 23.72 -8.18 0.47
CA ASP A 12 22.43 -8.88 0.49
C ASP A 12 21.47 -8.38 -0.58
N PHE A 13 21.57 -7.11 -0.97
CA PHE A 13 20.73 -6.53 -2.02
C PHE A 13 20.92 -7.26 -3.37
N GLU A 14 22.16 -7.34 -3.84
CA GLU A 14 22.48 -7.99 -5.12
C GLU A 14 22.17 -9.48 -5.06
N ARG A 15 22.55 -10.15 -3.98
CA ARG A 15 22.27 -11.57 -3.77
C ARG A 15 20.77 -11.89 -3.83
N VAL A 16 19.93 -11.05 -3.21
CA VAL A 16 18.48 -11.23 -3.20
C VAL A 16 17.90 -10.95 -4.58
N LEU A 17 18.32 -9.87 -5.25
CA LEU A 17 17.85 -9.55 -6.60
C LEU A 17 18.20 -10.66 -7.59
N ASP A 18 19.44 -11.13 -7.60
CA ASP A 18 19.89 -12.20 -8.50
C ASP A 18 19.13 -13.50 -8.25
N HIS A 19 18.91 -13.87 -6.99
CA HIS A 19 18.10 -15.05 -6.65
C HIS A 19 16.63 -14.91 -7.07
N GLN A 20 16.04 -13.70 -7.00
CA GLN A 20 14.68 -13.46 -7.48
C GLN A 20 14.60 -13.57 -9.01
N LEU A 21 15.57 -13.03 -9.76
CA LEU A 21 15.65 -13.17 -11.20
C LEU A 21 15.77 -14.65 -11.62
N GLU A 22 16.63 -15.41 -10.94
CA GLU A 22 16.76 -16.84 -11.17
C GLU A 22 15.44 -17.60 -10.93
N LYS A 23 14.78 -17.34 -9.80
CA LYS A 23 13.49 -17.99 -9.47
C LYS A 23 12.37 -17.64 -10.45
N LEU A 24 12.33 -16.41 -10.93
CA LEU A 24 11.34 -15.94 -11.88
C LEU A 24 11.69 -16.36 -13.32
N GLN A 25 12.88 -16.92 -13.56
CA GLN A 25 13.40 -17.29 -14.89
C GLN A 25 13.34 -16.12 -15.88
N THR A 26 13.78 -14.94 -15.44
CA THR A 26 13.80 -13.70 -16.22
C THR A 26 15.12 -12.96 -16.02
N ASP A 27 15.49 -12.12 -16.96
CA ASP A 27 16.68 -11.25 -16.87
C ASP A 27 16.39 -9.89 -16.22
N HIS A 28 15.11 -9.54 -16.02
CA HIS A 28 14.72 -8.27 -15.41
C HIS A 28 13.40 -8.36 -14.62
N ILE A 29 13.19 -7.38 -13.75
CA ILE A 29 11.93 -7.12 -13.03
C ILE A 29 11.48 -5.71 -13.40
N ASP A 30 10.26 -5.56 -13.91
CA ASP A 30 9.74 -4.24 -14.30
C ASP A 30 9.60 -3.29 -13.12
N PHE A 31 8.89 -3.69 -12.07
CA PHE A 31 8.66 -2.86 -10.89
C PHE A 31 9.36 -3.46 -9.68
N TYR A 32 10.45 -2.83 -9.23
CA TYR A 32 11.22 -3.28 -8.08
C TYR A 32 11.21 -2.25 -6.97
N LEU A 33 10.88 -2.66 -5.74
CA LEU A 33 10.74 -1.73 -4.62
C LEU A 33 11.50 -2.18 -3.38
N LEU A 34 12.03 -1.22 -2.62
CA LEU A 34 12.50 -1.41 -1.25
C LEU A 34 11.28 -1.68 -0.35
N HIS A 35 11.26 -2.85 0.30
CA HIS A 35 10.08 -3.32 1.02
C HIS A 35 10.05 -2.82 2.46
N ASN A 36 8.88 -2.30 2.87
CA ASN A 36 8.53 -2.03 4.25
C ASN A 36 9.42 -0.94 4.89
N LEU A 37 9.58 0.21 4.22
CA LEU A 37 10.37 1.29 4.79
C LEU A 37 9.67 1.91 6.01
N THR A 38 10.36 1.84 7.13
CA THR A 38 10.16 2.56 8.38
C THR A 38 11.42 3.37 8.66
N ALA A 39 11.46 4.16 9.74
CA ALA A 39 12.66 4.91 10.13
C ALA A 39 13.91 4.03 10.23
N ASP A 40 13.79 2.86 10.87
CA ASP A 40 14.92 1.92 11.03
C ASP A 40 15.37 1.33 9.69
N TYR A 41 14.42 0.94 8.83
CA TYR A 41 14.76 0.34 7.53
C TYR A 41 15.21 1.38 6.52
N TRP A 42 14.76 2.62 6.65
CA TRP A 42 15.29 3.74 5.89
C TRP A 42 16.73 4.07 6.28
N GLN A 43 17.03 4.08 7.58
CA GLN A 43 18.39 4.22 8.05
C GLN A 43 19.31 3.12 7.51
N ARG A 44 18.85 1.86 7.56
CA ARG A 44 19.59 0.72 6.96
C ARG A 44 19.77 0.87 5.45
N ALA A 45 18.76 1.38 4.74
CA ALA A 45 18.88 1.63 3.30
C ALA A 45 19.98 2.66 2.99
N LYS A 46 20.12 3.70 3.81
CA LYS A 46 21.21 4.68 3.71
C LYS A 46 22.57 4.06 4.07
N GLU A 47 22.68 3.31 5.17
CA GLU A 47 23.91 2.65 5.61
C GLU A 47 24.45 1.64 4.58
N PHE A 48 23.57 0.92 3.90
CA PHE A 48 23.96 -0.08 2.90
C PHE A 48 24.00 0.47 1.48
N ASP A 49 23.81 1.78 1.32
CA ASP A 49 23.83 2.49 0.03
C ASP A 49 22.87 1.88 -1.00
N LEU A 50 21.65 1.51 -0.54
CA LEU A 50 20.69 0.80 -1.39
C LEU A 50 20.19 1.64 -2.57
N LEU A 51 20.21 2.97 -2.48
CA LEU A 51 19.81 3.85 -3.58
C LEU A 51 20.80 3.73 -4.76
N ALA A 52 22.10 3.83 -4.51
CA ALA A 52 23.12 3.63 -5.53
C ALA A 52 23.08 2.19 -6.11
N LYS A 53 22.74 1.20 -5.29
CA LYS A 53 22.56 -0.19 -5.76
C LYS A 53 21.34 -0.36 -6.67
N LEU A 54 20.23 0.32 -6.37
CA LEU A 54 19.07 0.38 -7.26
C LEU A 54 19.44 1.01 -8.61
N ASP A 55 20.13 2.15 -8.60
CA ASP A 55 20.59 2.82 -9.83
C ASP A 55 21.51 1.91 -10.67
N LYS A 56 22.43 1.21 -10.00
CA LYS A 56 23.32 0.25 -10.67
C LYS A 56 22.54 -0.93 -11.27
N ALA A 57 21.54 -1.45 -10.56
CA ALA A 57 20.69 -2.53 -11.04
C ALA A 57 19.83 -2.07 -12.23
N ARG A 58 19.33 -0.83 -12.21
CA ARG A 58 18.60 -0.20 -13.32
C ARG A 58 19.51 0.00 -14.53
N ALA A 59 20.70 0.54 -14.33
CA ALA A 59 21.68 0.74 -15.40
C ALA A 59 22.12 -0.60 -16.04
N ALA A 60 22.17 -1.68 -15.26
CA ALA A 60 22.45 -3.04 -15.73
C ALA A 60 21.25 -3.72 -16.42
N GLY A 61 20.07 -3.07 -16.49
CA GLY A 61 18.86 -3.62 -17.09
C GLY A 61 18.14 -4.67 -16.23
N LYS A 62 18.60 -4.93 -14.99
CA LYS A 62 17.98 -5.91 -14.10
C LYS A 62 16.65 -5.44 -13.51
N ILE A 63 16.42 -4.14 -13.41
CA ILE A 63 15.15 -3.52 -13.00
C ILE A 63 14.81 -2.36 -13.93
N ARG A 64 13.51 -2.08 -14.13
CA ARG A 64 13.06 -0.97 -14.99
C ARG A 64 12.61 0.22 -14.17
N PHE A 65 11.67 0.02 -13.26
CA PHE A 65 11.09 1.05 -12.40
C PHE A 65 11.41 0.80 -10.95
N MET A 66 11.84 1.86 -10.25
CA MET A 66 12.27 1.80 -8.86
C MET A 66 11.22 2.43 -7.95
N GLY A 67 10.96 1.77 -6.82
CA GLY A 67 10.01 2.28 -5.86
C GLY A 67 10.31 1.84 -4.43
N PHE A 68 9.37 2.14 -3.55
CA PHE A 68 9.40 1.69 -2.16
C PHE A 68 8.00 1.44 -1.63
N SER A 69 7.87 0.56 -0.62
CA SER A 69 6.66 0.47 0.19
C SER A 69 6.92 1.02 1.59
N PHE A 70 5.92 1.68 2.14
CA PHE A 70 6.07 2.54 3.30
C PHE A 70 5.11 2.20 4.44
N HIS A 71 5.60 2.26 5.70
CA HIS A 71 4.83 1.95 6.91
C HIS A 71 5.24 2.81 8.12
N ASP A 72 5.32 4.13 7.96
CA ASP A 72 5.68 5.06 9.03
C ASP A 72 4.91 6.40 8.91
N GLN A 73 5.32 7.43 9.62
CA GLN A 73 4.68 8.74 9.61
C GLN A 73 4.96 9.54 8.33
N VAL A 74 4.04 10.43 7.97
CA VAL A 74 4.07 11.20 6.72
C VAL A 74 5.32 12.07 6.55
N ASP A 75 5.92 12.58 7.60
CA ASP A 75 7.15 13.39 7.51
C ASP A 75 8.31 12.57 6.97
N LEU A 76 8.47 11.33 7.44
CA LEU A 76 9.47 10.40 6.90
C LEU A 76 9.13 10.00 5.47
N PHE A 77 7.85 9.86 5.13
CA PHE A 77 7.43 9.58 3.76
C PHE A 77 7.91 10.67 2.80
N ARG A 78 7.73 11.94 3.16
CA ARG A 78 8.21 13.07 2.37
C ARG A 78 9.73 13.07 2.22
N GLU A 79 10.49 12.80 3.31
CA GLU A 79 11.94 12.64 3.25
C GLU A 79 12.35 11.60 2.21
N ILE A 80 11.71 10.43 2.23
CA ILE A 80 12.02 9.34 1.30
C ILE A 80 11.65 9.73 -0.13
N VAL A 81 10.48 10.31 -0.37
CA VAL A 81 10.06 10.77 -1.70
C VAL A 81 11.07 11.77 -2.28
N ASP A 82 11.55 12.71 -1.47
CA ASP A 82 12.49 13.74 -1.92
C ASP A 82 13.95 13.25 -2.06
N SER A 83 14.26 12.09 -1.51
CA SER A 83 15.66 11.59 -1.45
C SER A 83 16.18 11.03 -2.76
N HIS A 84 15.32 10.67 -3.70
CA HIS A 84 15.71 9.98 -4.92
C HIS A 84 14.70 10.17 -6.05
N HIS A 85 15.08 9.83 -7.29
CA HIS A 85 14.17 9.78 -8.45
C HIS A 85 13.39 8.47 -8.46
N TRP A 86 12.35 8.39 -7.63
CA TRP A 86 11.45 7.25 -7.58
C TRP A 86 10.46 7.29 -8.74
N ASP A 87 10.15 6.12 -9.31
CA ASP A 87 9.09 5.98 -10.32
C ASP A 87 7.73 5.74 -9.67
N PHE A 88 7.69 5.08 -8.51
CA PHE A 88 6.46 4.75 -7.80
C PHE A 88 6.67 4.55 -6.30
N CYS A 89 5.58 4.62 -5.55
CA CYS A 89 5.54 4.20 -4.15
C CYS A 89 4.32 3.32 -3.87
N GLN A 90 4.38 2.55 -2.78
CA GLN A 90 3.26 1.74 -2.30
C GLN A 90 2.93 2.14 -0.87
N ILE A 91 1.71 2.60 -0.63
CA ILE A 91 1.23 3.10 0.66
C ILE A 91 -0.07 2.40 1.07
N GLN A 92 -0.33 2.35 2.36
CA GLN A 92 -1.61 1.93 2.90
C GLN A 92 -2.61 3.09 2.81
N LEU A 93 -3.79 2.84 2.24
CA LEU A 93 -4.88 3.79 2.22
C LEU A 93 -6.23 3.09 2.08
N ASN A 94 -7.21 3.51 2.88
CA ASN A 94 -8.62 3.18 2.76
C ASN A 94 -9.46 4.29 3.40
N TYR A 95 -10.78 4.29 3.19
CA TYR A 95 -11.66 5.34 3.69
C TYR A 95 -11.75 5.42 5.22
N ALA A 96 -11.43 4.34 5.93
CA ALA A 96 -11.43 4.30 7.39
C ALA A 96 -10.11 4.81 8.02
N GLN A 97 -9.04 4.91 7.23
CA GLN A 97 -7.69 5.26 7.70
C GLN A 97 -7.04 6.32 6.80
N THR A 98 -7.75 7.39 6.53
CA THR A 98 -7.31 8.48 5.62
C THR A 98 -6.10 9.27 6.11
N ARG A 99 -5.80 9.22 7.41
CA ARG A 99 -4.67 9.92 8.05
C ARG A 99 -3.64 8.97 8.67
N TYR A 100 -3.75 7.68 8.40
CA TYR A 100 -2.85 6.68 8.95
C TYR A 100 -1.60 6.53 8.06
N GLN A 101 -0.42 6.53 8.66
CA GLN A 101 0.88 6.49 7.97
C GLN A 101 1.04 7.64 6.96
N ALA A 102 1.30 7.35 5.68
CA ALA A 102 1.34 8.36 4.63
C ALA A 102 -0.03 9.02 4.39
N GLY A 103 -1.11 8.24 4.45
CA GLY A 103 -2.47 8.71 4.31
C GLY A 103 -2.75 9.45 3.00
N LEU A 104 -3.83 10.25 2.98
CA LEU A 104 -4.17 11.11 1.83
C LEU A 104 -3.09 12.16 1.56
N GLU A 105 -2.51 12.72 2.62
CA GLU A 105 -1.45 13.73 2.50
C GLU A 105 -0.23 13.18 1.75
N GLY A 106 0.18 11.95 2.06
CA GLY A 106 1.27 11.27 1.36
C GLY A 106 0.89 10.89 -0.08
N LEU A 107 -0.35 10.46 -0.32
CA LEU A 107 -0.86 10.20 -1.67
C LEU A 107 -0.72 11.45 -2.56
N GLU A 108 -1.27 12.58 -2.11
CA GLU A 108 -1.24 13.84 -2.86
C GLU A 108 0.21 14.33 -3.07
N TYR A 109 1.05 14.21 -2.05
CA TYR A 109 2.46 14.60 -2.13
C TYR A 109 3.23 13.78 -3.16
N ALA A 110 3.10 12.45 -3.14
CA ALA A 110 3.78 11.57 -4.10
C ALA A 110 3.29 11.82 -5.54
N ALA A 111 1.98 11.96 -5.74
CA ALA A 111 1.41 12.25 -7.05
C ALA A 111 1.87 13.61 -7.59
N ALA A 112 1.94 14.65 -6.76
CA ALA A 112 2.46 15.97 -7.13
C ALA A 112 3.95 15.93 -7.54
N LYS A 113 4.71 14.95 -7.04
CA LYS A 113 6.11 14.68 -7.45
C LYS A 113 6.21 13.79 -8.69
N GLY A 114 5.09 13.33 -9.25
CA GLY A 114 5.02 12.50 -10.45
C GLY A 114 5.22 11.01 -10.22
N LEU A 115 5.15 10.54 -8.97
CA LEU A 115 5.22 9.11 -8.68
C LEU A 115 3.89 8.42 -9.01
N GLY A 116 3.97 7.22 -9.56
CA GLY A 116 2.84 6.30 -9.54
C GLY A 116 2.54 5.83 -8.12
N VAL A 117 1.28 5.91 -7.66
CA VAL A 117 0.94 5.49 -6.31
C VAL A 117 0.13 4.20 -6.32
N VAL A 118 0.70 3.18 -5.68
CA VAL A 118 0.10 1.85 -5.50
C VAL A 118 -0.51 1.78 -4.10
N ILE A 119 -1.80 1.46 -4.01
CA ILE A 119 -2.50 1.34 -2.73
C ILE A 119 -2.51 -0.10 -2.25
N MET A 120 -2.14 -0.31 -0.98
CA MET A 120 -2.33 -1.56 -0.24
C MET A 120 -3.33 -1.36 0.88
N GLU A 121 -3.88 -2.46 1.40
CA GLU A 121 -4.92 -2.48 2.45
C GLU A 121 -6.20 -1.72 2.10
N PRO A 122 -6.70 -1.78 0.86
CA PRO A 122 -7.90 -1.06 0.44
C PRO A 122 -9.12 -1.48 1.25
N LEU A 123 -9.15 -2.74 1.71
CA LEU A 123 -10.23 -3.34 2.50
C LEU A 123 -9.88 -3.54 3.98
N MET A 124 -8.76 -2.95 4.47
CA MET A 124 -8.36 -3.02 5.88
C MET A 124 -8.32 -4.46 6.42
N GLY A 125 -7.60 -5.37 5.73
CA GLY A 125 -7.57 -6.80 6.08
C GLY A 125 -8.92 -7.50 5.97
N GLY A 126 -9.84 -7.00 5.14
CA GLY A 126 -11.19 -7.54 4.94
C GLY A 126 -12.25 -6.93 5.88
N LYS A 127 -11.89 -6.09 6.85
CA LYS A 127 -12.85 -5.46 7.77
C LYS A 127 -13.87 -4.57 7.06
N LEU A 128 -13.46 -3.92 5.97
CA LEU A 128 -14.36 -3.07 5.18
C LEU A 128 -15.24 -3.86 4.21
N ALA A 129 -14.92 -5.12 3.94
CA ALA A 129 -15.76 -6.01 3.15
C ALA A 129 -16.98 -6.54 3.95
N HIS A 130 -16.80 -6.68 5.27
CA HIS A 130 -17.84 -7.18 6.18
C HIS A 130 -18.01 -6.24 7.38
N PRO A 131 -18.42 -4.97 7.14
CA PRO A 131 -18.63 -4.02 8.22
C PRO A 131 -19.81 -4.44 9.10
N SER A 132 -19.86 -3.94 10.35
CA SER A 132 -21.05 -4.06 11.19
C SER A 132 -22.25 -3.37 10.52
N GLN A 133 -23.48 -3.79 10.88
CA GLN A 133 -24.70 -3.20 10.29
C GLN A 133 -24.72 -1.67 10.43
N HIS A 134 -24.35 -1.14 11.58
CA HIS A 134 -24.28 0.31 11.83
C HIS A 134 -23.37 1.05 10.83
N ILE A 135 -22.24 0.45 10.45
CA ILE A 135 -21.31 1.03 9.48
C ILE A 135 -21.86 0.87 8.06
N ALA A 136 -22.44 -0.30 7.75
CA ALA A 136 -23.08 -0.53 6.46
C ALA A 136 -24.24 0.47 6.21
N ASP A 137 -25.05 0.76 7.22
CA ASP A 137 -26.13 1.75 7.17
C ASP A 137 -25.64 3.21 7.02
N ALA A 138 -24.39 3.48 7.35
CA ALA A 138 -23.76 4.79 7.19
C ALA A 138 -23.15 5.02 5.80
N LEU A 139 -23.02 3.97 4.97
CA LEU A 139 -22.63 4.11 3.57
C LEU A 139 -23.71 4.85 2.77
N PRO A 140 -23.37 5.52 1.66
CA PRO A 140 -24.29 6.43 0.98
C PRO A 140 -25.63 5.82 0.59
N ASP A 141 -25.61 4.60 0.09
CA ASP A 141 -26.82 3.84 -0.32
C ASP A 141 -26.49 2.35 -0.55
N ASN A 142 -27.51 1.57 -0.94
CA ASN A 142 -27.40 0.14 -1.23
C ASN A 142 -27.15 -0.16 -2.72
N SER A 143 -26.79 0.82 -3.54
CA SER A 143 -26.49 0.62 -4.96
C SER A 143 -25.17 -0.10 -5.20
N ARG A 144 -24.29 -0.08 -4.19
CA ARG A 144 -22.98 -0.73 -4.18
C ARG A 144 -22.80 -1.57 -2.92
N SER A 145 -22.06 -2.66 -3.03
CA SER A 145 -21.61 -3.42 -1.87
C SER A 145 -20.59 -2.62 -1.05
N PRO A 146 -20.34 -2.96 0.23
CA PRO A 146 -19.27 -2.35 1.02
C PRO A 146 -17.89 -2.44 0.36
N VAL A 147 -17.61 -3.54 -0.37
CA VAL A 147 -16.38 -3.72 -1.15
C VAL A 147 -16.30 -2.70 -2.27
N GLU A 148 -17.40 -2.54 -3.04
CA GLU A 148 -17.45 -1.55 -4.12
C GLU A 148 -17.24 -0.14 -3.60
N TRP A 149 -17.91 0.28 -2.51
CA TRP A 149 -17.70 1.59 -1.90
C TRP A 149 -16.24 1.81 -1.50
N ALA A 150 -15.58 0.81 -0.92
CA ALA A 150 -14.20 0.92 -0.49
C ALA A 150 -13.22 1.03 -1.67
N LEU A 151 -13.44 0.28 -2.74
CA LEU A 151 -12.60 0.31 -3.93
C LEU A 151 -12.86 1.56 -4.77
N ASP A 152 -14.13 1.92 -4.99
CA ASP A 152 -14.53 3.11 -5.75
C ASP A 152 -14.05 4.40 -5.08
N TYR A 153 -14.00 4.45 -3.75
CA TYR A 153 -13.40 5.57 -3.00
C TYR A 153 -11.95 5.82 -3.40
N LEU A 154 -11.19 4.75 -3.66
CA LEU A 154 -9.79 4.86 -4.08
C LEU A 154 -9.68 5.18 -5.56
N TRP A 155 -10.38 4.46 -6.43
CA TRP A 155 -10.33 4.67 -7.89
C TRP A 155 -10.94 6.00 -8.34
N ASN A 156 -11.79 6.61 -7.51
CA ASN A 156 -12.31 7.96 -7.74
C ASN A 156 -11.21 9.05 -7.80
N ARG A 157 -10.02 8.77 -7.23
CA ARG A 157 -8.91 9.72 -7.09
C ARG A 157 -7.92 9.60 -8.25
N PRO A 158 -7.61 10.72 -8.94
CA PRO A 158 -6.65 10.71 -10.06
C PRO A 158 -5.22 10.37 -9.63
N GLU A 159 -4.89 10.54 -8.33
CA GLU A 159 -3.58 10.26 -7.76
C GLU A 159 -3.32 8.75 -7.60
N VAL A 160 -4.35 7.92 -7.60
CA VAL A 160 -4.23 6.47 -7.42
C VAL A 160 -3.96 5.79 -8.76
N SER A 161 -2.79 5.18 -8.89
CA SER A 161 -2.39 4.49 -10.11
C SER A 161 -2.81 3.02 -10.13
N LEU A 162 -2.82 2.36 -8.97
CA LEU A 162 -3.14 0.94 -8.86
C LEU A 162 -3.60 0.61 -7.44
N VAL A 163 -4.56 -0.30 -7.32
CA VAL A 163 -5.04 -0.83 -6.04
C VAL A 163 -4.73 -2.33 -5.96
N LEU A 164 -4.08 -2.75 -4.85
CA LEU A 164 -3.82 -4.16 -4.56
C LEU A 164 -4.95 -4.72 -3.70
N SER A 165 -5.56 -5.80 -4.11
CA SER A 165 -6.56 -6.51 -3.32
C SER A 165 -6.11 -7.93 -3.00
N GLY A 166 -6.26 -8.33 -1.73
CA GLY A 166 -5.97 -9.69 -1.25
C GLY A 166 -7.21 -10.58 -1.43
N MET A 167 -7.32 -11.25 -2.57
CA MET A 167 -8.44 -12.12 -2.90
C MET A 167 -8.08 -13.58 -2.64
N SER A 168 -8.90 -14.31 -1.89
CA SER A 168 -8.67 -15.70 -1.48
C SER A 168 -9.59 -16.70 -2.17
N THR A 169 -10.64 -16.24 -2.88
CA THR A 169 -11.59 -17.07 -3.60
C THR A 169 -11.79 -16.58 -5.03
N PRO A 170 -12.17 -17.46 -5.98
CA PRO A 170 -12.51 -17.05 -7.35
C PRO A 170 -13.60 -15.98 -7.39
N GLN A 171 -14.64 -16.10 -6.55
CA GLN A 171 -15.72 -15.13 -6.47
C GLN A 171 -15.21 -13.72 -6.11
N GLN A 172 -14.29 -13.60 -5.12
CA GLN A 172 -13.69 -12.30 -4.77
C GLN A 172 -12.90 -11.70 -5.93
N VAL A 173 -12.24 -12.54 -6.75
CA VAL A 173 -11.54 -12.08 -7.95
C VAL A 173 -12.54 -11.53 -8.97
N GLU A 174 -13.61 -12.27 -9.28
CA GLU A 174 -14.65 -11.86 -10.23
C GLU A 174 -15.29 -10.53 -9.79
N GLU A 175 -15.76 -10.45 -8.53
CA GLU A 175 -16.36 -9.23 -7.97
C GLU A 175 -15.40 -8.02 -8.04
N THR A 176 -14.13 -8.21 -7.68
CA THR A 176 -13.15 -7.11 -7.70
C THR A 176 -12.82 -6.68 -9.13
N VAL A 177 -12.72 -7.61 -10.07
CA VAL A 177 -12.48 -7.29 -11.50
C VAL A 177 -13.68 -6.56 -12.09
N ASP A 178 -14.91 -6.97 -11.75
CA ASP A 178 -16.14 -6.30 -12.18
C ASP A 178 -16.23 -4.87 -11.63
N CYS A 179 -15.86 -4.66 -10.36
CA CYS A 179 -15.75 -3.31 -9.78
C CYS A 179 -14.72 -2.47 -10.55
N ALA A 180 -13.53 -3.01 -10.78
CA ALA A 180 -12.47 -2.32 -11.52
C ALA A 180 -12.88 -1.94 -12.95
N ALA A 181 -13.60 -2.85 -13.65
CA ALA A 181 -14.06 -2.61 -15.02
C ALA A 181 -15.06 -1.44 -15.14
N ARG A 182 -15.79 -1.13 -14.06
CA ARG A 182 -16.77 -0.02 -14.00
C ARG A 182 -16.19 1.25 -13.41
N SER A 183 -14.99 1.19 -12.81
CA SER A 183 -14.39 2.31 -12.10
C SER A 183 -13.91 3.42 -13.06
N SER A 184 -13.95 4.65 -12.59
CA SER A 184 -13.37 5.80 -13.27
C SER A 184 -13.03 6.91 -12.28
N VAL A 185 -12.06 7.73 -12.64
CA VAL A 185 -11.72 8.93 -11.86
C VAL A 185 -12.92 9.89 -11.85
N GLY A 186 -13.26 10.41 -10.68
CA GLY A 186 -14.36 11.37 -10.51
C GLY A 186 -15.77 10.77 -10.58
N MET A 187 -15.92 9.45 -10.42
CA MET A 187 -17.21 8.77 -10.48
C MET A 187 -18.09 8.95 -9.25
N LEU A 188 -17.52 9.33 -8.11
CA LEU A 188 -18.27 9.63 -6.88
C LEU A 188 -18.48 11.13 -6.75
N THR A 189 -19.69 11.52 -6.32
CA THR A 189 -19.95 12.91 -5.96
C THR A 189 -19.24 13.28 -4.65
N LYS A 190 -19.11 14.59 -4.39
CA LYS A 190 -18.49 15.06 -3.15
C LYS A 190 -19.25 14.55 -1.92
N GLU A 191 -20.57 14.55 -1.96
CA GLU A 191 -21.44 14.07 -0.89
C GLU A 191 -21.24 12.56 -0.64
N GLN A 192 -21.05 11.77 -1.70
CA GLN A 192 -20.76 10.34 -1.59
C GLN A 192 -19.38 10.09 -0.94
N VAL A 193 -18.36 10.86 -1.34
CA VAL A 193 -17.01 10.77 -0.73
C VAL A 193 -17.09 11.11 0.76
N GLU A 194 -17.74 12.21 1.14
CA GLU A 194 -17.93 12.63 2.53
C GLU A 194 -18.69 11.58 3.36
N ALA A 195 -19.73 10.98 2.79
CA ALA A 195 -20.50 9.92 3.46
C ALA A 195 -19.66 8.65 3.68
N VAL A 196 -18.88 8.21 2.68
CA VAL A 196 -17.97 7.06 2.81
C VAL A 196 -16.89 7.31 3.86
N GLU A 197 -16.28 8.50 3.90
CA GLU A 197 -15.32 8.89 4.93
C GLU A 197 -15.97 8.93 6.33
N GLY A 198 -17.19 9.46 6.43
CA GLY A 198 -17.97 9.45 7.66
C GLY A 198 -18.28 8.04 8.18
N ALA A 199 -18.60 7.11 7.27
CA ALA A 199 -18.77 5.69 7.63
C ALA A 199 -17.49 5.03 8.16
N GLY A 200 -16.33 5.60 7.84
CA GLY A 200 -15.01 5.16 8.35
C GLY A 200 -14.71 5.58 9.80
N GLU A 201 -15.32 6.68 10.30
CA GLU A 201 -15.00 7.20 11.64
C GLU A 201 -15.18 6.19 12.80
N PRO A 202 -16.23 5.34 12.84
CA PRO A 202 -16.37 4.35 13.90
C PRO A 202 -15.21 3.36 13.98
N PHE A 203 -14.57 3.00 12.85
CA PHE A 203 -13.38 2.15 12.86
C PHE A 203 -12.20 2.82 13.57
N GLN A 204 -12.06 4.14 13.43
CA GLN A 204 -10.99 4.90 14.09
C GLN A 204 -11.22 4.98 15.60
N ARG A 205 -12.48 5.07 16.06
CA ARG A 205 -12.85 5.17 17.47
C ARG A 205 -12.82 3.82 18.20
N GLN A 206 -13.09 2.72 17.52
CA GLN A 206 -13.18 1.38 18.12
C GLN A 206 -11.83 0.70 18.33
N SER A 207 -10.78 1.17 17.69
CA SER A 207 -9.46 0.56 17.77
C SER A 207 -8.51 1.42 18.58
N LEU A 208 -8.27 1.06 19.86
CA LEU A 208 -7.19 1.64 20.68
C LEU A 208 -5.81 1.36 20.06
N VAL A 209 -5.69 0.30 19.27
CA VAL A 209 -4.51 -0.04 18.47
C VAL A 209 -4.96 -0.24 17.02
N PRO A 210 -4.46 0.53 16.05
CA PRO A 210 -4.82 0.39 14.65
C PRO A 210 -4.25 -0.91 14.08
N CYS A 211 -5.00 -2.00 14.22
CA CYS A 211 -4.63 -3.32 13.71
C CYS A 211 -5.34 -3.59 12.38
N THR A 212 -4.56 -3.90 11.33
CA THR A 212 -5.08 -4.28 10.00
C THR A 212 -5.45 -5.76 9.90
N GLY A 213 -5.10 -6.57 10.91
CA GLY A 213 -5.30 -8.03 10.87
C GLY A 213 -4.31 -8.77 9.97
N CYS A 214 -3.21 -8.14 9.56
CA CYS A 214 -2.20 -8.74 8.67
C CYS A 214 -1.42 -9.91 9.29
N ALA A 215 -1.63 -10.20 10.57
CA ALA A 215 -1.06 -11.32 11.33
C ALA A 215 0.49 -11.37 11.45
N TYR A 216 1.21 -10.37 10.94
CA TYR A 216 2.69 -10.35 11.02
C TYR A 216 3.23 -10.32 12.46
N CYS A 217 2.46 -9.78 13.41
CA CYS A 217 2.83 -9.73 14.83
C CYS A 217 2.62 -11.07 15.56
N ILE A 218 1.75 -11.96 15.08
CA ILE A 218 1.41 -13.21 15.79
C ILE A 218 2.64 -14.09 15.96
N ASN A 219 3.37 -14.34 14.88
CA ASN A 219 4.52 -15.26 14.89
C ASN A 219 5.75 -14.70 15.63
N ASN A 220 5.78 -13.39 15.90
CA ASN A 220 6.91 -12.70 16.51
C ASN A 220 6.54 -12.03 17.83
N CYS A 221 5.37 -12.31 18.39
CA CYS A 221 4.93 -11.71 19.64
C CYS A 221 5.70 -12.34 20.82
N PRO A 222 6.55 -11.59 21.54
CA PRO A 222 7.31 -12.13 22.67
C PRO A 222 6.42 -12.50 23.87
N MET A 223 5.15 -12.07 23.86
CA MET A 223 4.16 -12.32 24.91
C MET A 223 3.12 -13.38 24.50
N GLU A 224 3.23 -13.95 23.28
CA GLU A 224 2.32 -14.96 22.74
C GLU A 224 0.84 -14.58 22.85
N ILE A 225 0.53 -13.29 22.65
CA ILE A 225 -0.84 -12.78 22.76
C ILE A 225 -1.63 -13.31 21.55
N PRO A 226 -2.70 -14.09 21.75
CA PRO A 226 -3.59 -14.48 20.65
C PRO A 226 -4.39 -13.25 20.20
N ILE A 227 -4.18 -12.82 18.98
CA ILE A 227 -4.84 -11.67 18.37
C ILE A 227 -5.94 -12.16 17.44
#